data_be306b35f84797d68169241dbd4783e2
#
_entry.id   be306b35f84797d68169241dbd4783e2
#
_cell.length_a   1.000
_cell.length_b   1.000
_cell.length_c   1.000
_cell.angle_alpha   90.00
_cell.angle_beta   90.00
_cell.angle_gamma   90.00
#
_symmetry.space_group_name_H-M   'P 1'
#
loop_
_entity.id
_entity.type
_entity.pdbx_description
1 polymer ?
#
loop_
_entity_poly.entity_id
_entity_poly.type
_entity_poly.pdbx_seq_one_letter_code
_entity_poly.pdbx_strand_id
1 'polypeptide(L)'
;MQSKKMAGPKPGPATQRYLDIAEIKEDVVVMRDGTLRAVLMVSSINFALKSEDEQQAIISQYVSFLNGLEYPLQIVIQSRRLNIDKYIDRLKEAEKAQTNELLRLQIADYRGFVAELVELGQIMQKFFFVVVPYNPMSDKRKNFFAQLGDVLAPALSVRLAQEQFLKRRNDIMQRIEHMKGSLNSMGLKAVVLDTQGLIELYYRVYNPETYDAEKMTDTAKLRVSENISTV
;
A
#
# COMPACT_ATOMS: atom_id res chain seq x y z
N MET A 1 10.20 52.19 -26.76
CA MET A 1 9.11 51.23 -26.66
C MET A 1 9.58 50.05 -25.85
N GLN A 2 9.16 49.97 -24.57
CA GLN A 2 9.50 48.85 -23.70
C GLN A 2 8.44 47.75 -23.91
N SER A 3 8.87 46.61 -24.37
CA SER A 3 8.05 45.39 -24.52
C SER A 3 7.58 44.95 -23.13
N LYS A 4 6.27 45.03 -22.85
CA LYS A 4 5.64 44.39 -21.70
C LYS A 4 5.80 42.85 -21.86
N LYS A 5 6.72 42.26 -21.10
CA LYS A 5 6.74 40.80 -20.90
C LYS A 5 5.38 40.37 -20.39
N MET A 6 4.60 39.67 -21.21
CA MET A 6 3.39 38.99 -20.76
C MET A 6 3.79 38.00 -19.65
N ALA A 7 3.32 38.27 -18.43
CA ALA A 7 3.44 37.31 -17.35
C ALA A 7 2.67 36.05 -17.76
N GLY A 8 3.33 34.92 -17.83
CA GLY A 8 2.68 33.63 -18.08
C GLY A 8 1.58 33.35 -17.04
N PRO A 9 0.65 32.47 -17.33
CA PRO A 9 -0.42 32.13 -16.40
C PRO A 9 0.18 31.72 -15.06
N LYS A 10 -0.32 32.29 -13.95
CA LYS A 10 0.14 31.93 -12.61
C LYS A 10 -0.05 30.42 -12.43
N PRO A 11 0.99 29.68 -11.98
CA PRO A 11 0.84 28.25 -11.73
C PRO A 11 -0.34 28.05 -10.77
N GLY A 12 -1.26 27.15 -11.11
CA GLY A 12 -2.38 26.77 -10.25
C GLY A 12 -1.86 26.23 -8.91
N PRO A 13 -2.71 26.16 -7.87
CA PRO A 13 -2.33 25.59 -6.59
C PRO A 13 -1.85 24.15 -6.78
N ALA A 14 -0.73 23.80 -6.14
CA ALA A 14 -0.16 22.46 -6.22
C ALA A 14 -1.22 21.39 -5.83
N THR A 15 -1.31 20.30 -6.58
CA THR A 15 -2.27 19.21 -6.35
C THR A 15 -2.19 18.61 -4.95
N GLN A 16 -1.03 18.67 -4.31
CA GLN A 16 -0.81 18.30 -2.90
C GLN A 16 -1.74 19.03 -1.91
N ARG A 17 -2.25 20.20 -2.28
CA ARG A 17 -3.18 20.96 -1.45
C ARG A 17 -4.53 20.28 -1.27
N TYR A 18 -4.89 19.39 -2.21
CA TYR A 18 -6.15 18.65 -2.22
C TYR A 18 -6.04 17.24 -1.62
N LEU A 19 -4.83 16.86 -1.16
CA LEU A 19 -4.64 15.60 -0.44
C LEU A 19 -5.00 15.80 1.03
N ASP A 20 -5.88 14.96 1.56
CA ASP A 20 -6.26 14.98 2.98
C ASP A 20 -5.21 14.33 3.89
N ILE A 21 -4.07 13.92 3.33
CA ILE A 21 -2.94 13.36 4.05
C ILE A 21 -2.09 14.52 4.59
N ALA A 22 -1.83 14.49 5.90
CA ALA A 22 -0.93 15.43 6.55
C ALA A 22 0.51 14.90 6.53
N GLU A 23 0.70 13.63 6.90
CA GLU A 23 2.02 13.04 7.07
C GLU A 23 1.92 11.50 7.00
N ILE A 24 2.99 10.83 6.58
CA ILE A 24 3.18 9.38 6.70
C ILE A 24 4.38 9.15 7.60
N LYS A 25 4.16 8.53 8.76
CA LYS A 25 5.22 8.24 9.74
C LYS A 25 4.87 7.06 10.62
N GLU A 26 5.88 6.37 11.11
CA GLU A 26 5.75 5.24 12.04
C GLU A 26 4.70 4.22 11.60
N ASP A 27 4.70 3.89 10.30
CA ASP A 27 3.86 2.88 9.65
C ASP A 27 2.36 3.21 9.63
N VAL A 28 2.02 4.49 9.80
CA VAL A 28 0.66 5.00 9.71
C VAL A 28 0.56 6.26 8.85
N VAL A 29 -0.59 6.45 8.24
CA VAL A 29 -0.96 7.69 7.55
C VAL A 29 -1.72 8.57 8.51
N VAL A 30 -1.22 9.77 8.75
CA VAL A 30 -1.86 10.81 9.54
C VAL A 30 -2.70 11.68 8.60
N MET A 31 -4.00 11.73 8.84
CA MET A 31 -4.90 12.58 8.07
C MET A 31 -4.94 13.99 8.65
N ARG A 32 -5.35 14.97 7.83
CA ARG A 32 -5.44 16.39 8.27
C ARG A 32 -6.47 16.61 9.39
N ASP A 33 -7.47 15.74 9.49
CA ASP A 33 -8.47 15.75 10.57
C ASP A 33 -7.95 15.11 11.87
N GLY A 34 -6.67 14.68 11.91
CA GLY A 34 -6.05 14.02 13.05
C GLY A 34 -6.42 12.55 13.22
N THR A 35 -7.17 11.97 12.28
CA THR A 35 -7.41 10.52 12.26
C THR A 35 -6.20 9.79 11.68
N LEU A 36 -6.06 8.50 12.04
CA LEU A 36 -4.99 7.65 11.52
C LEU A 36 -5.55 6.59 10.58
N ARG A 37 -4.72 6.15 9.65
CA ARG A 37 -4.98 5.00 8.78
C ARG A 37 -3.75 4.11 8.78
N ALA A 38 -3.97 2.81 8.95
CA ALA A 38 -2.94 1.81 8.69
C ALA A 38 -3.42 0.90 7.56
N VAL A 39 -2.49 0.39 6.77
CA VAL A 39 -2.80 -0.39 5.57
C VAL A 39 -2.15 -1.76 5.67
N LEU A 40 -2.94 -2.79 5.46
CA LEU A 40 -2.51 -4.16 5.29
C LEU A 40 -2.51 -4.50 3.80
N MET A 41 -1.42 -5.07 3.29
CA MET A 41 -1.43 -5.77 2.03
C MET A 41 -1.82 -7.23 2.29
N VAL A 42 -2.79 -7.74 1.52
CA VAL A 42 -3.42 -9.04 1.75
C VAL A 42 -3.28 -9.91 0.51
N SER A 43 -2.96 -11.20 0.70
CA SER A 43 -2.95 -12.16 -0.39
C SER A 43 -4.37 -12.50 -0.86
N SER A 44 -4.48 -13.10 -2.04
CA SER A 44 -5.69 -13.77 -2.48
C SER A 44 -5.57 -15.29 -2.30
N ILE A 45 -6.71 -15.96 -2.29
CA ILE A 45 -6.81 -17.41 -2.40
C ILE A 45 -7.69 -17.76 -3.60
N ASN A 46 -7.39 -18.87 -4.26
CA ASN A 46 -8.28 -19.38 -5.31
C ASN A 46 -9.37 -20.22 -4.66
N PHE A 47 -10.48 -19.56 -4.31
CA PHE A 47 -11.62 -20.19 -3.64
C PHE A 47 -12.25 -21.33 -4.46
N ALA A 48 -12.30 -21.19 -5.81
CA ALA A 48 -12.90 -22.18 -6.69
C ALA A 48 -12.12 -23.51 -6.75
N LEU A 49 -10.83 -23.51 -6.39
CA LEU A 49 -10.00 -24.72 -6.35
C LEU A 49 -10.03 -25.42 -4.99
N LYS A 50 -10.78 -24.90 -4.03
CA LYS A 50 -10.94 -25.48 -2.69
C LYS A 50 -12.04 -26.55 -2.71
N SER A 51 -11.89 -27.57 -1.85
CA SER A 51 -12.95 -28.53 -1.61
C SER A 51 -14.19 -27.87 -0.99
N GLU A 52 -15.36 -28.53 -1.08
CA GLU A 52 -16.59 -27.98 -0.48
C GLU A 52 -16.46 -27.74 1.01
N ASP A 53 -15.82 -28.66 1.75
CA ASP A 53 -15.56 -28.48 3.19
C ASP A 53 -14.66 -27.30 3.50
N GLU A 54 -13.58 -27.10 2.71
CA GLU A 54 -12.69 -25.95 2.84
C GLU A 54 -13.42 -24.64 2.51
N GLN A 55 -14.25 -24.63 1.45
CA GLN A 55 -15.05 -23.47 1.08
C GLN A 55 -16.01 -23.09 2.20
N GLN A 56 -16.71 -24.08 2.78
CA GLN A 56 -17.63 -23.86 3.88
C GLN A 56 -16.92 -23.35 5.14
N ALA A 57 -15.72 -23.86 5.43
CA ALA A 57 -14.89 -23.37 6.52
C ALA A 57 -14.47 -21.90 6.32
N ILE A 58 -14.04 -21.53 5.11
CA ILE A 58 -13.68 -20.15 4.76
C ILE A 58 -14.89 -19.23 4.90
N ILE A 59 -16.07 -19.64 4.41
CA ILE A 59 -17.32 -18.88 4.53
C ILE A 59 -17.66 -18.65 6.00
N SER A 60 -17.59 -19.67 6.82
CA SER A 60 -17.89 -19.57 8.25
C SER A 60 -16.95 -18.60 8.97
N GLN A 61 -15.67 -18.65 8.65
CA GLN A 61 -14.67 -17.73 9.19
C GLN A 61 -14.88 -16.29 8.70
N TYR A 62 -15.26 -16.12 7.43
CA TYR A 62 -15.60 -14.81 6.87
C TYR A 62 -16.82 -14.18 7.56
N VAL A 63 -17.86 -14.98 7.82
CA VAL A 63 -19.04 -14.54 8.59
C VAL A 63 -18.62 -14.13 10.01
N SER A 64 -17.79 -14.92 10.68
CA SER A 64 -17.26 -14.60 12.01
C SER A 64 -16.44 -13.31 11.99
N PHE A 65 -15.61 -13.14 10.97
CA PHE A 65 -14.85 -11.91 10.75
C PHE A 65 -15.77 -10.70 10.61
N LEU A 66 -16.80 -10.75 9.76
CA LEU A 66 -17.74 -9.66 9.57
C LEU A 66 -18.49 -9.31 10.86
N ASN A 67 -18.93 -10.32 11.61
CA ASN A 67 -19.64 -10.11 12.89
C ASN A 67 -18.73 -9.55 13.99
N GLY A 68 -17.42 -9.77 13.90
CA GLY A 68 -16.41 -9.25 14.82
C GLY A 68 -15.91 -7.84 14.49
N LEU A 69 -16.39 -7.21 13.40
CA LEU A 69 -15.97 -5.87 13.04
C LEU A 69 -16.60 -4.81 13.94
N GLU A 70 -15.76 -4.14 14.73
CA GLU A 70 -16.17 -3.04 15.60
C GLU A 70 -16.04 -1.66 14.95
N TYR A 71 -15.42 -1.57 13.77
CA TYR A 71 -15.14 -0.33 13.05
C TYR A 71 -15.26 -0.55 11.54
N PRO A 72 -15.55 0.51 10.76
CA PRO A 72 -15.64 0.39 9.32
C PRO A 72 -14.28 0.04 8.71
N LEU A 73 -14.29 -0.84 7.72
CA LEU A 73 -13.11 -1.18 6.93
C LEU A 73 -13.27 -0.64 5.50
N GLN A 74 -12.13 -0.30 4.90
CA GLN A 74 -12.06 -0.06 3.48
C GLN A 74 -11.22 -1.15 2.82
N ILE A 75 -11.78 -1.84 1.84
CA ILE A 75 -11.08 -2.81 1.01
C ILE A 75 -10.79 -2.15 -0.33
N VAL A 76 -9.51 -2.14 -0.73
CA VAL A 76 -9.06 -1.56 -1.99
C VAL A 76 -8.46 -2.66 -2.85
N ILE A 77 -8.98 -2.82 -4.06
CA ILE A 77 -8.44 -3.75 -5.05
C ILE A 77 -7.85 -2.91 -6.18
N GLN A 78 -6.55 -3.08 -6.42
CA GLN A 78 -5.86 -2.42 -7.53
C GLN A 78 -5.50 -3.45 -8.59
N SER A 79 -5.93 -3.19 -9.82
CA SER A 79 -5.51 -3.95 -11.00
C SER A 79 -4.48 -3.12 -11.76
N ARG A 80 -3.31 -3.68 -12.02
CA ARG A 80 -2.21 -3.02 -12.73
C ARG A 80 -1.65 -3.95 -13.80
N ARG A 81 -1.06 -3.40 -14.83
CA ARG A 81 -0.32 -4.19 -15.81
C ARG A 81 0.84 -4.88 -15.12
N LEU A 82 1.06 -6.14 -15.48
CA LEU A 82 2.19 -6.91 -14.96
C LEU A 82 3.49 -6.30 -15.47
N ASN A 83 4.36 -5.87 -14.55
CA ASN A 83 5.70 -5.41 -14.90
C ASN A 83 6.67 -6.60 -14.93
N ILE A 84 7.22 -6.88 -16.09
CA ILE A 84 8.18 -7.98 -16.33
C ILE A 84 9.61 -7.51 -16.50
N ASP A 85 9.92 -6.21 -16.32
CA ASP A 85 11.26 -5.65 -16.58
C ASP A 85 12.35 -6.41 -15.82
N LYS A 86 12.16 -6.67 -14.54
CA LYS A 86 13.10 -7.44 -13.72
C LYS A 86 13.31 -8.88 -14.24
N TYR A 87 12.26 -9.48 -14.80
CA TYR A 87 12.35 -10.82 -15.38
C TYR A 87 13.12 -10.77 -16.70
N ILE A 88 12.82 -9.81 -17.55
CA ILE A 88 13.55 -9.57 -18.81
C ILE A 88 15.03 -9.26 -18.54
N ASP A 89 15.34 -8.44 -17.53
CA ASP A 89 16.72 -8.14 -17.16
C ASP A 89 17.47 -9.40 -16.68
N ARG A 90 16.83 -10.27 -15.89
CA ARG A 90 17.43 -11.58 -15.53
C ARG A 90 17.69 -12.46 -16.74
N LEU A 91 16.78 -12.49 -17.73
CA LEU A 91 17.00 -13.24 -18.97
C LEU A 91 18.16 -12.66 -19.78
N LYS A 92 18.30 -11.32 -19.84
CA LYS A 92 19.47 -10.67 -20.50
C LYS A 92 20.79 -11.02 -19.81
N GLU A 93 20.80 -11.07 -18.49
CA GLU A 93 21.99 -11.48 -17.71
C GLU A 93 22.34 -12.94 -17.99
N ALA A 94 21.34 -13.83 -17.98
CA ALA A 94 21.53 -15.24 -18.31
C ALA A 94 22.02 -15.43 -19.76
N GLU A 95 21.49 -14.67 -20.71
CA GLU A 95 21.93 -14.65 -22.13
C GLU A 95 23.42 -14.25 -22.24
N LYS A 96 23.83 -13.20 -21.52
CA LYS A 96 25.24 -12.74 -21.52
C LYS A 96 26.20 -13.75 -20.86
N ALA A 97 25.76 -14.44 -19.81
CA ALA A 97 26.57 -15.43 -19.12
C ALA A 97 26.68 -16.77 -19.87
N GLN A 98 25.79 -17.02 -20.84
CA GLN A 98 25.76 -18.29 -21.58
C GLN A 98 26.87 -18.36 -22.62
N THR A 99 27.71 -19.41 -22.53
CA THR A 99 28.82 -19.67 -23.44
C THR A 99 28.41 -20.46 -24.69
N ASN A 100 27.34 -21.26 -24.58
CA ASN A 100 26.81 -22.02 -25.73
C ASN A 100 25.95 -21.09 -26.61
N GLU A 101 26.36 -20.95 -27.87
CA GLU A 101 25.72 -20.02 -28.81
C GLU A 101 24.26 -20.40 -29.11
N LEU A 102 23.95 -21.70 -29.22
CA LEU A 102 22.59 -22.17 -29.47
C LEU A 102 21.66 -21.85 -28.28
N LEU A 103 22.11 -22.08 -27.04
CA LEU A 103 21.36 -21.74 -25.86
C LEU A 103 21.19 -20.23 -25.70
N ARG A 104 22.18 -19.44 -26.03
CA ARG A 104 22.11 -17.98 -26.03
C ARG A 104 21.04 -17.48 -27.02
N LEU A 105 20.97 -18.06 -28.22
CA LEU A 105 19.92 -17.75 -29.18
C LEU A 105 18.53 -18.11 -28.66
N GLN A 106 18.38 -19.30 -28.05
CA GLN A 106 17.10 -19.69 -27.44
C GLN A 106 16.66 -18.74 -26.30
N ILE A 107 17.58 -18.26 -25.46
CA ILE A 107 17.25 -17.29 -24.40
C ILE A 107 16.78 -15.96 -25.01
N ALA A 108 17.43 -15.50 -26.10
CA ALA A 108 17.04 -14.29 -26.80
C ALA A 108 15.63 -14.40 -27.41
N ASP A 109 15.33 -15.52 -28.09
CA ASP A 109 14.01 -15.80 -28.67
C ASP A 109 12.94 -15.90 -27.60
N TYR A 110 13.21 -16.62 -26.51
CA TYR A 110 12.28 -16.74 -25.37
C TYR A 110 12.00 -15.40 -24.73
N ARG A 111 13.01 -14.55 -24.56
CA ARG A 111 12.86 -13.20 -24.02
C ARG A 111 11.94 -12.34 -24.90
N GLY A 112 12.13 -12.41 -26.24
CA GLY A 112 11.25 -11.74 -27.21
C GLY A 112 9.81 -12.22 -27.10
N PHE A 113 9.61 -13.54 -27.07
CA PHE A 113 8.29 -14.15 -26.93
C PHE A 113 7.57 -13.73 -25.63
N VAL A 114 8.27 -13.75 -24.49
CA VAL A 114 7.68 -13.34 -23.20
C VAL A 114 7.30 -11.85 -23.21
N ALA A 115 8.12 -10.99 -23.77
CA ALA A 115 7.82 -9.57 -23.89
C ALA A 115 6.56 -9.34 -24.73
N GLU A 116 6.46 -9.98 -25.90
CA GLU A 116 5.30 -9.91 -26.78
C GLU A 116 4.04 -10.48 -26.13
N LEU A 117 4.14 -11.63 -25.44
CA LEU A 117 3.02 -12.26 -24.75
C LEU A 117 2.40 -11.36 -23.69
N VAL A 118 3.22 -10.66 -22.90
CA VAL A 118 2.73 -9.74 -21.84
C VAL A 118 2.14 -8.48 -22.44
N GLU A 119 2.71 -7.97 -23.50
CA GLU A 119 2.20 -6.79 -24.20
C GLU A 119 0.85 -7.07 -24.87
N LEU A 120 0.74 -8.15 -25.62
CA LEU A 120 -0.49 -8.55 -26.31
C LEU A 120 -1.55 -9.06 -25.35
N GLY A 121 -1.15 -9.81 -24.32
CA GLY A 121 -2.05 -10.42 -23.35
C GLY A 121 -2.65 -9.43 -22.36
N GLN A 122 -2.14 -8.20 -22.27
CA GLN A 122 -2.54 -7.19 -21.28
C GLN A 122 -2.68 -7.80 -19.88
N ILE A 123 -1.71 -8.63 -19.49
CA ILE A 123 -1.75 -9.37 -18.23
C ILE A 123 -1.78 -8.38 -17.07
N MET A 124 -2.79 -8.56 -16.18
CA MET A 124 -3.01 -7.71 -15.04
C MET A 124 -2.65 -8.42 -13.74
N GLN A 125 -1.92 -7.76 -12.87
CA GLN A 125 -1.69 -8.17 -11.50
C GLN A 125 -2.65 -7.43 -10.57
N LYS A 126 -3.26 -8.15 -9.63
CA LYS A 126 -4.17 -7.58 -8.62
C LYS A 126 -3.47 -7.49 -7.28
N PHE A 127 -3.62 -6.34 -6.63
CA PHE A 127 -3.18 -6.10 -5.26
C PHE A 127 -4.39 -5.81 -4.39
N PHE A 128 -4.40 -6.40 -3.21
CA PHE A 128 -5.50 -6.26 -2.26
C PHE A 128 -4.99 -5.55 -1.01
N PHE A 129 -5.67 -4.49 -0.63
CA PHE A 129 -5.33 -3.72 0.56
C PHE A 129 -6.54 -3.62 1.47
N VAL A 130 -6.29 -3.73 2.78
CA VAL A 130 -7.28 -3.47 3.82
C VAL A 130 -6.82 -2.26 4.60
N VAL A 131 -7.63 -1.19 4.59
CA VAL A 131 -7.35 0.04 5.29
C VAL A 131 -8.14 0.06 6.59
N VAL A 132 -7.42 0.13 7.70
CA VAL A 132 -7.98 0.17 9.06
C VAL A 132 -7.95 1.62 9.56
N PRO A 133 -9.10 2.23 9.85
CA PRO A 133 -9.16 3.57 10.38
C PRO A 133 -9.05 3.58 11.92
N TYR A 134 -8.49 4.67 12.42
CA TYR A 134 -8.58 5.05 13.81
C TYR A 134 -9.09 6.48 13.92
N ASN A 135 -10.23 6.65 14.59
CA ASN A 135 -10.83 7.95 14.80
C ASN A 135 -10.82 8.29 16.30
N PRO A 136 -9.99 9.26 16.72
CA PRO A 136 -9.94 9.65 18.14
C PRO A 136 -11.22 10.36 18.61
N MET A 137 -12.14 10.70 17.70
CA MET A 137 -13.39 11.41 18.05
C MET A 137 -14.47 10.48 18.61
N SER A 138 -14.37 9.15 18.41
CA SER A 138 -15.29 8.21 19.06
C SER A 138 -15.05 8.09 20.56
N ASP A 139 -13.86 8.49 21.05
CA ASP A 139 -13.48 8.50 22.46
C ASP A 139 -13.80 9.83 23.17
N LYS A 140 -14.62 10.70 22.59
CA LYS A 140 -14.89 12.09 23.04
C LYS A 140 -15.58 12.23 24.40
N ARG A 141 -15.64 11.23 25.24
CA ARG A 141 -16.18 11.42 26.59
C ARG A 141 -15.22 12.08 27.61
N LYS A 142 -13.94 12.39 27.24
CA LYS A 142 -12.94 12.78 28.24
C LYS A 142 -12.21 14.13 28.11
N ASN A 143 -12.39 14.95 27.07
CA ASN A 143 -11.47 16.07 26.84
C ASN A 143 -12.08 17.48 26.76
N PHE A 144 -13.08 17.81 27.59
CA PHE A 144 -13.49 19.22 27.74
C PHE A 144 -12.42 20.06 28.47
N PHE A 145 -11.56 19.45 29.29
CA PHE A 145 -10.53 20.14 30.06
C PHE A 145 -9.18 20.33 29.34
N ALA A 146 -8.95 19.66 28.20
CA ALA A 146 -7.70 19.77 27.47
C ALA A 146 -7.59 21.05 26.61
N GLN A 147 -8.72 21.68 26.26
CA GLN A 147 -8.72 22.90 25.44
C GLN A 147 -8.28 24.16 26.19
N LEU A 148 -8.22 24.13 27.50
CA LEU A 148 -7.78 25.28 28.32
C LEU A 148 -6.28 25.33 28.55
N GLY A 149 -5.55 24.23 28.25
CA GLY A 149 -4.08 24.14 28.46
C GLY A 149 -3.20 24.64 27.31
N ASP A 150 -3.75 24.79 26.12
CA ASP A 150 -2.97 25.05 24.90
C ASP A 150 -2.38 26.48 24.79
N VAL A 151 -2.71 27.35 25.73
CA VAL A 151 -2.29 28.78 25.67
C VAL A 151 -1.00 29.05 26.42
N LEU A 152 -0.51 28.16 27.28
CA LEU A 152 0.51 28.51 28.28
C LEU A 152 1.92 27.95 28.12
N ALA A 153 2.19 26.97 27.25
CA ALA A 153 3.56 26.52 27.02
C ALA A 153 3.74 25.72 25.71
N PRO A 154 4.34 26.28 24.65
CA PRO A 154 4.51 25.61 23.35
C PRO A 154 5.37 24.33 23.40
N ALA A 155 6.33 24.24 24.32
CA ALA A 155 7.15 23.03 24.49
C ALA A 155 6.38 21.87 25.16
N LEU A 156 5.39 22.17 25.99
CA LEU A 156 4.51 21.17 26.62
C LEU A 156 3.48 20.65 25.61
N SER A 157 2.96 21.53 24.75
CA SER A 157 1.99 21.15 23.70
C SER A 157 2.60 20.18 22.68
N VAL A 158 3.86 20.35 22.30
CA VAL A 158 4.57 19.44 21.39
C VAL A 158 4.76 18.05 22.02
N ARG A 159 5.15 17.98 23.29
CA ARG A 159 5.27 16.71 24.02
C ARG A 159 3.93 15.98 24.17
N LEU A 160 2.88 16.70 24.57
CA LEU A 160 1.54 16.16 24.67
C LEU A 160 0.99 15.68 23.34
N ALA A 161 1.26 16.40 22.24
CA ALA A 161 0.89 15.99 20.90
C ALA A 161 1.61 14.70 20.47
N GLN A 162 2.90 14.56 20.81
CA GLN A 162 3.67 13.36 20.51
C GLN A 162 3.23 12.15 21.34
N GLU A 163 2.98 12.32 22.62
CA GLU A 163 2.45 11.25 23.50
C GLU A 163 1.07 10.80 23.04
N GLN A 164 0.20 11.73 22.66
CA GLN A 164 -1.11 11.41 22.11
C GLN A 164 -1.01 10.66 20.78
N PHE A 165 -0.08 11.06 19.91
CA PHE A 165 0.18 10.34 18.67
C PHE A 165 0.62 8.92 18.94
N LEU A 166 1.62 8.70 19.80
CA LEU A 166 2.12 7.36 20.15
C LEU A 166 1.02 6.46 20.72
N LYS A 167 0.17 7.01 21.60
CA LYS A 167 -0.99 6.29 22.14
C LYS A 167 -1.94 5.85 21.01
N ARG A 168 -2.35 6.78 20.15
CA ARG A 168 -3.23 6.50 19.01
C ARG A 168 -2.62 5.49 18.04
N ARG A 169 -1.30 5.60 17.81
CA ARG A 169 -0.55 4.65 16.99
C ARG A 169 -0.58 3.26 17.60
N ASN A 170 -0.36 3.14 18.91
CA ASN A 170 -0.43 1.84 19.58
C ASN A 170 -1.85 1.24 19.50
N ASP A 171 -2.89 2.04 19.69
CA ASP A 171 -4.28 1.59 19.57
C ASP A 171 -4.61 1.09 18.16
N ILE A 172 -4.17 1.80 17.11
CA ILE A 172 -4.38 1.33 15.73
C ILE A 172 -3.57 0.07 15.43
N MET A 173 -2.35 -0.08 15.97
CA MET A 173 -1.55 -1.28 15.79
C MET A 173 -2.18 -2.51 16.47
N GLN A 174 -2.83 -2.35 17.60
CA GLN A 174 -3.62 -3.43 18.21
C GLN A 174 -4.79 -3.87 17.31
N ARG A 175 -5.50 -2.91 16.70
CA ARG A 175 -6.55 -3.21 15.70
C ARG A 175 -5.98 -3.96 14.50
N ILE A 176 -4.81 -3.57 14.02
CA ILE A 176 -4.10 -4.21 12.91
C ILE A 176 -3.74 -5.66 13.25
N GLU A 177 -3.18 -5.93 14.43
CA GLU A 177 -2.83 -7.30 14.81
C GLU A 177 -4.07 -8.19 14.94
N HIS A 178 -5.16 -7.67 15.49
CA HIS A 178 -6.44 -8.39 15.52
C HIS A 178 -6.97 -8.67 14.11
N MET A 179 -6.93 -7.67 13.21
CA MET A 179 -7.33 -7.79 11.82
C MET A 179 -6.49 -8.84 11.08
N LYS A 180 -5.18 -8.79 11.24
CA LYS A 180 -4.24 -9.74 10.66
C LYS A 180 -4.50 -11.17 11.14
N GLY A 181 -4.78 -11.36 12.44
CA GLY A 181 -5.19 -12.64 13.00
C GLY A 181 -6.46 -13.19 12.32
N SER A 182 -7.47 -12.36 12.17
CA SER A 182 -8.75 -12.72 11.54
C SER A 182 -8.60 -13.03 10.05
N LEU A 183 -7.74 -12.30 9.32
CA LEU A 183 -7.44 -12.61 7.92
C LEU A 183 -6.65 -13.90 7.78
N ASN A 184 -5.68 -14.13 8.66
CA ASN A 184 -4.88 -15.36 8.65
C ASN A 184 -5.72 -16.61 8.94
N SER A 185 -6.76 -16.51 9.78
CA SER A 185 -7.65 -17.63 10.05
C SER A 185 -8.43 -18.08 8.81
N MET A 186 -8.68 -17.17 7.86
CA MET A 186 -9.30 -17.47 6.56
C MET A 186 -8.29 -18.00 5.51
N GLY A 187 -7.02 -18.23 5.89
CA GLY A 187 -5.94 -18.64 4.98
C GLY A 187 -5.34 -17.51 4.16
N LEU A 188 -5.69 -16.25 4.46
CA LEU A 188 -5.11 -15.08 3.80
C LEU A 188 -3.84 -14.64 4.54
N LYS A 189 -2.76 -14.39 3.79
CA LYS A 189 -1.56 -13.78 4.35
C LYS A 189 -1.74 -12.26 4.36
N ALA A 190 -1.55 -11.63 5.51
CA ALA A 190 -1.67 -10.19 5.65
C ALA A 190 -0.39 -9.59 6.23
N VAL A 191 0.12 -8.53 5.61
CA VAL A 191 1.34 -7.82 6.02
C VAL A 191 1.02 -6.34 6.15
N VAL A 192 1.43 -5.75 7.26
CA VAL A 192 1.32 -4.31 7.48
C VAL A 192 2.31 -3.58 6.59
N LEU A 193 1.88 -2.55 5.88
CA LEU A 193 2.79 -1.70 5.14
C LEU A 193 3.53 -0.79 6.13
N ASP A 194 4.86 -0.83 6.04
CA ASP A 194 5.73 0.11 6.74
C ASP A 194 5.65 1.51 6.10
N THR A 195 6.32 2.47 6.72
CA THR A 195 6.33 3.86 6.24
C THR A 195 6.78 3.96 4.79
N GLN A 196 7.79 3.19 4.38
CA GLN A 196 8.28 3.17 2.99
C GLN A 196 7.24 2.57 2.04
N GLY A 197 6.62 1.44 2.42
CA GLY A 197 5.57 0.79 1.64
C GLY A 197 4.33 1.67 1.47
N LEU A 198 3.97 2.46 2.50
CA LEU A 198 2.89 3.44 2.41
C LEU A 198 3.23 4.56 1.43
N ILE A 199 4.44 5.14 1.50
CA ILE A 199 4.89 6.17 0.56
C ILE A 199 4.83 5.63 -0.87
N GLU A 200 5.35 4.43 -1.12
CA GLU A 200 5.30 3.80 -2.44
C GLU A 200 3.86 3.53 -2.91
N LEU A 201 2.99 3.04 -2.02
CA LEU A 201 1.58 2.82 -2.34
C LEU A 201 0.92 4.11 -2.81
N TYR A 202 1.05 5.18 -2.04
CA TYR A 202 0.44 6.46 -2.39
C TYR A 202 1.07 7.08 -3.64
N TYR A 203 2.39 7.00 -3.78
CA TYR A 203 3.06 7.46 -4.99
C TYR A 203 2.51 6.77 -6.23
N ARG A 204 2.37 5.44 -6.18
CA ARG A 204 1.80 4.63 -7.28
C ARG A 204 0.34 4.95 -7.58
N VAL A 205 -0.45 5.26 -6.55
CA VAL A 205 -1.88 5.60 -6.72
C VAL A 205 -2.03 6.95 -7.42
N TYR A 206 -1.23 7.93 -7.02
CA TYR A 206 -1.34 9.29 -7.54
C TYR A 206 -0.54 9.52 -8.84
N ASN A 207 0.38 8.62 -9.19
CA ASN A 207 1.19 8.72 -10.41
C ASN A 207 1.14 7.40 -11.21
N PRO A 208 -0.02 7.05 -11.80
CA PRO A 208 -0.19 5.76 -12.46
C PRO A 208 0.68 5.61 -13.72
N GLU A 209 1.04 6.72 -14.41
CA GLU A 209 1.79 6.69 -15.68
C GLU A 209 3.31 6.81 -15.48
N THR A 210 3.77 7.50 -14.44
CA THR A 210 5.21 7.77 -14.23
C THR A 210 5.92 6.70 -13.41
N TYR A 211 5.17 5.80 -12.79
CA TYR A 211 5.76 4.76 -11.93
C TYR A 211 6.68 3.79 -12.67
N ASP A 212 6.42 3.53 -13.95
CA ASP A 212 7.26 2.64 -14.77
C ASP A 212 8.61 3.28 -15.14
N ALA A 213 8.73 4.61 -15.06
CA ALA A 213 9.92 5.36 -15.44
C ALA A 213 10.91 5.63 -14.28
N GLU A 214 10.44 5.74 -13.04
CA GLU A 214 11.27 6.03 -11.88
C GLU A 214 11.31 4.82 -10.92
N LYS A 215 12.36 4.00 -11.05
CA LYS A 215 12.70 2.97 -10.05
C LYS A 215 13.08 3.67 -8.73
N MET A 216 12.19 3.68 -7.77
CA MET A 216 12.58 3.99 -6.39
C MET A 216 13.53 2.87 -5.90
N THR A 217 14.72 3.26 -5.49
CA THR A 217 15.93 2.41 -5.42
C THR A 217 15.92 1.34 -4.31
N ASP A 218 14.86 1.18 -3.54
CA ASP A 218 14.89 0.25 -2.40
C ASP A 218 13.58 -0.56 -2.21
N THR A 219 13.19 -1.31 -3.25
CA THR A 219 12.08 -2.28 -3.18
C THR A 219 12.47 -3.62 -2.52
N ALA A 220 13.69 -3.73 -1.99
CA ALA A 220 14.19 -4.99 -1.42
C ALA A 220 13.38 -5.48 -0.20
N LYS A 221 12.62 -4.61 0.47
CA LYS A 221 11.79 -4.96 1.63
C LYS A 221 10.35 -5.35 1.27
N LEU A 222 9.89 -5.04 0.04
CA LEU A 222 8.57 -5.45 -0.46
C LEU A 222 8.55 -6.85 -1.10
N ARG A 223 9.47 -7.73 -0.71
CA ARG A 223 9.52 -9.15 -1.14
C ARG A 223 8.28 -9.98 -0.79
N VAL A 224 7.27 -9.37 -0.22
CA VAL A 224 5.99 -10.03 0.07
C VAL A 224 5.21 -10.37 -1.21
N SER A 225 5.39 -9.59 -2.29
CA SER A 225 4.68 -9.83 -3.55
C SER A 225 5.19 -11.06 -4.31
N GLU A 226 6.49 -11.38 -4.24
CA GLU A 226 7.05 -12.54 -4.94
C GLU A 226 6.69 -13.87 -4.26
N ASN A 227 6.49 -13.88 -2.93
CA ASN A 227 6.08 -15.09 -2.19
C ASN A 227 4.55 -15.28 -2.14
N ILE A 228 3.76 -14.29 -2.52
CA ILE A 228 2.29 -14.37 -2.55
C ILE A 228 1.80 -14.88 -3.91
N SER A 229 2.59 -14.74 -4.97
CA SER A 229 2.22 -15.16 -6.34
C SER A 229 2.62 -16.60 -6.70
N THR A 230 3.27 -17.35 -5.79
CA THR A 230 3.80 -18.70 -6.07
C THR A 230 3.17 -19.78 -5.18
N VAL A 231 1.86 -19.69 -4.90
CA VAL A 231 1.08 -20.84 -4.40
C VAL A 231 -0.18 -20.95 -5.21
#